data_b464a2826a13639bfa7d1dd3b49695a1
#
_entry.id   b464a2826a13639bfa7d1dd3b49695a1
#
_cell.length_a   1.000
_cell.length_b   1.000
_cell.length_c   1.000
_cell.angle_alpha   90.00
_cell.angle_beta   90.00
_cell.angle_gamma   90.00
#
_symmetry.space_group_name_H-M   'P 1'
#
loop_
_entity.id
_entity.type
_entity.pdbx_description
1 polymer ?
#
loop_
_entity_poly.entity_id
_entity_poly.type
_entity_poly.pdbx_seq_one_letter_code
_entity_poly.pdbx_strand_id
1 'polypeptide(L)'
;MDNINWVDIVLIAFFIKSFINGFSKGFILAAFKTAGVVIGIWAGIFYRDTAADFLKNRLGLDKVLSKLLQEPILNNSGPVIAINTNGIADLALKALGFFAVFLLVQLGFVLIAHFIGGLIKIVGLSPLNKLCGGIFNVVQTALWIAILNTVIFPFIVAFPENFLEKGLN
;
A
#
# COMPACT_ATOMS: atom_id res chain seq x y z
N MET A 1 38.86 10.92 -0.73
CA MET A 1 38.02 10.09 -1.65
C MET A 1 37.14 9.31 -0.70
N ASP A 2 35.90 9.79 -0.54
CA ASP A 2 34.95 9.16 0.38
C ASP A 2 34.64 7.76 -0.18
N ASN A 3 34.87 6.75 0.67
CA ASN A 3 34.61 5.36 0.27
C ASN A 3 33.11 5.22 0.05
N ILE A 4 32.72 4.92 -1.19
CA ILE A 4 31.32 4.62 -1.52
C ILE A 4 30.90 3.44 -0.64
N ASN A 5 29.94 3.70 0.25
CA ASN A 5 29.41 2.68 1.14
C ASN A 5 28.46 1.75 0.35
N TRP A 6 28.38 0.48 0.74
CA TRP A 6 27.45 -0.48 0.14
C TRP A 6 25.98 0.03 0.13
N VAL A 7 25.60 0.86 1.14
CA VAL A 7 24.29 1.50 1.23
C VAL A 7 24.08 2.47 0.07
N ASP A 8 25.10 3.26 -0.32
CA ASP A 8 25.02 4.18 -1.43
C ASP A 8 24.78 3.44 -2.75
N ILE A 9 25.44 2.29 -2.93
CA ILE A 9 25.25 1.45 -4.13
C ILE A 9 23.84 0.93 -4.19
N VAL A 10 23.28 0.47 -3.06
CA VAL A 10 21.89 -0.01 -2.96
C VAL A 10 20.91 1.13 -3.26
N LEU A 11 21.11 2.32 -2.68
CA LEU A 11 20.25 3.48 -2.92
C LEU A 11 20.29 3.91 -4.40
N ILE A 12 21.47 3.99 -5.01
CA ILE A 12 21.62 4.30 -6.44
C ILE A 12 20.87 3.27 -7.28
N ALA A 13 21.01 1.97 -6.99
CA ALA A 13 20.30 0.91 -7.68
C ALA A 13 18.78 1.06 -7.57
N PHE A 14 18.27 1.43 -6.38
CA PHE A 14 16.85 1.71 -6.16
C PHE A 14 16.37 2.91 -6.98
N PHE A 15 17.12 4.00 -7.04
CA PHE A 15 16.76 5.18 -7.83
C PHE A 15 16.78 4.89 -9.34
N ILE A 16 17.78 4.17 -9.84
CA ILE A 16 17.84 3.76 -11.25
C ILE A 16 16.64 2.87 -11.60
N LYS A 17 16.36 1.85 -10.77
CA LYS A 17 15.20 0.97 -10.95
C LYS A 17 13.88 1.76 -10.92
N SER A 18 13.76 2.72 -10.03
CA SER A 18 12.59 3.58 -9.90
C SER A 18 12.39 4.44 -11.16
N PHE A 19 13.47 5.05 -11.66
CA PHE A 19 13.43 5.83 -12.90
C PHE A 19 12.97 4.99 -14.08
N ILE A 20 13.61 3.82 -14.31
CA ILE A 20 13.26 2.90 -15.41
C ILE A 20 11.79 2.48 -15.31
N ASN A 21 11.32 2.16 -14.13
CA ASN A 21 9.94 1.73 -13.89
C ASN A 21 8.94 2.87 -14.18
N GLY A 22 9.26 4.10 -13.74
CA GLY A 22 8.44 5.28 -14.03
C GLY A 22 8.45 5.67 -15.50
N PHE A 23 9.62 5.60 -16.13
CA PHE A 23 9.77 5.85 -17.57
C PHE A 23 8.97 4.86 -18.42
N SER A 24 8.97 3.58 -18.03
CA SER A 24 8.20 2.52 -18.72
C SER A 24 6.70 2.72 -18.62
N LYS A 25 6.21 3.12 -17.44
CA LYS A 25 4.76 3.29 -17.15
C LYS A 25 4.23 4.64 -17.64
N GLY A 26 5.06 5.68 -17.61
CA GLY A 26 4.69 7.06 -17.88
C GLY A 26 4.06 7.76 -16.67
N PHE A 27 4.10 9.10 -16.72
CA PHE A 27 3.66 9.98 -15.63
C PHE A 27 2.19 9.80 -15.27
N ILE A 28 1.31 9.76 -16.27
CA ILE A 28 -0.15 9.66 -16.06
C ILE A 28 -0.49 8.41 -15.25
N LEU A 29 0.04 7.25 -15.65
CA LEU A 29 -0.25 6.01 -14.94
C LEU A 29 0.35 6.03 -13.52
N ALA A 30 1.55 6.57 -13.34
CA ALA A 30 2.19 6.68 -12.03
C ALA A 30 1.41 7.63 -11.11
N ALA A 31 1.07 8.83 -11.59
CA ALA A 31 0.33 9.83 -10.81
C ALA A 31 -1.07 9.36 -10.43
N PHE A 32 -1.83 8.79 -11.37
CA PHE A 32 -3.17 8.26 -11.07
C PHE A 32 -3.14 7.08 -10.11
N LYS A 33 -2.15 6.19 -10.20
CA LYS A 33 -1.99 5.10 -9.22
C LYS A 33 -1.73 5.65 -7.81
N THR A 34 -0.85 6.65 -7.70
CA THR A 34 -0.56 7.27 -6.41
C THR A 34 -1.77 8.01 -5.85
N ALA A 35 -2.47 8.79 -6.69
CA ALA A 35 -3.71 9.45 -6.31
C ALA A 35 -4.79 8.44 -5.91
N GLY A 36 -4.91 7.33 -6.63
CA GLY A 36 -5.83 6.24 -6.32
C GLY A 36 -5.56 5.61 -4.96
N VAL A 37 -4.29 5.44 -4.58
CA VAL A 37 -3.92 4.94 -3.24
C VAL A 37 -4.36 5.93 -2.16
N VAL A 38 -4.03 7.22 -2.30
CA VAL A 38 -4.36 8.24 -1.30
C VAL A 38 -5.88 8.38 -1.16
N ILE A 39 -6.58 8.53 -2.28
CA ILE A 39 -8.05 8.69 -2.30
C ILE A 39 -8.73 7.38 -1.90
N GLY A 40 -8.17 6.23 -2.28
CA GLY A 40 -8.66 4.91 -1.90
C GLY A 40 -8.59 4.65 -0.39
N ILE A 41 -7.48 5.05 0.26
CA ILE A 41 -7.36 4.97 1.72
C ILE A 41 -8.40 5.89 2.38
N TRP A 42 -8.50 7.14 1.93
CA TRP A 42 -9.47 8.08 2.47
C TRP A 42 -10.91 7.57 2.31
N ALA A 43 -11.29 7.16 1.11
CA ALA A 43 -12.62 6.62 0.82
C ALA A 43 -12.87 5.31 1.59
N GLY A 44 -11.86 4.44 1.69
CA GLY A 44 -11.93 3.19 2.45
C GLY A 44 -12.23 3.42 3.92
N ILE A 45 -11.56 4.40 4.56
CA ILE A 45 -11.83 4.77 5.96
C ILE A 45 -13.23 5.33 6.11
N PHE A 46 -13.68 6.18 5.18
CA PHE A 46 -14.96 6.87 5.27
C PHE A 46 -16.16 5.95 5.00
N TYR A 47 -16.03 5.06 4.01
CA TYR A 47 -17.13 4.20 3.56
C TYR A 47 -17.05 2.75 4.05
N ARG A 48 -16.07 2.39 4.93
CA ARG A 48 -15.87 1.03 5.43
C ARG A 48 -17.13 0.42 6.09
N ASP A 49 -17.85 1.24 6.88
CA ASP A 49 -19.02 0.77 7.63
C ASP A 49 -20.19 0.51 6.67
N THR A 50 -20.43 1.41 5.71
CA THR A 50 -21.44 1.22 4.66
C THR A 50 -21.15 -0.01 3.80
N ALA A 51 -19.87 -0.23 3.45
CA ALA A 51 -19.47 -1.41 2.70
C ALA A 51 -19.59 -2.69 3.53
N ALA A 52 -19.22 -2.64 4.82
CA ALA A 52 -19.41 -3.77 5.74
C ALA A 52 -20.89 -4.15 5.86
N ASP A 53 -21.78 -3.18 5.99
CA ASP A 53 -23.24 -3.43 6.04
C ASP A 53 -23.76 -4.04 4.73
N PHE A 54 -23.25 -3.60 3.59
CA PHE A 54 -23.57 -4.20 2.29
C PHE A 54 -23.09 -5.67 2.23
N LEU A 55 -21.86 -5.95 2.64
CA LEU A 55 -21.28 -7.29 2.69
C LEU A 55 -22.07 -8.22 3.63
N LYS A 56 -22.49 -7.69 4.77
CA LYS A 56 -23.31 -8.40 5.75
C LYS A 56 -24.70 -8.71 5.20
N ASN A 57 -25.42 -7.70 4.73
CA ASN A 57 -26.83 -7.81 4.40
C ASN A 57 -27.09 -8.45 3.03
N ARG A 58 -26.17 -8.25 2.06
CA ARG A 58 -26.34 -8.77 0.69
C ARG A 58 -25.59 -10.07 0.44
N LEU A 59 -24.43 -10.26 1.03
CA LEU A 59 -23.59 -11.45 0.82
C LEU A 59 -23.64 -12.43 2.00
N GLY A 60 -24.24 -12.06 3.15
CA GLY A 60 -24.36 -12.91 4.33
C GLY A 60 -23.00 -13.31 4.94
N LEU A 61 -21.96 -12.49 4.74
CA LEU A 61 -20.60 -12.80 5.16
C LEU A 61 -20.44 -12.84 6.69
N ASP A 62 -21.35 -12.22 7.43
CA ASP A 62 -21.41 -12.32 8.89
C ASP A 62 -21.55 -13.76 9.37
N LYS A 63 -22.44 -14.54 8.73
CA LYS A 63 -22.67 -15.95 9.05
C LYS A 63 -21.47 -16.83 8.72
N VAL A 64 -20.80 -16.54 7.60
CA VAL A 64 -19.60 -17.27 7.18
C VAL A 64 -18.44 -16.99 8.14
N LEU A 65 -18.21 -15.72 8.47
CA LEU A 65 -17.15 -15.31 9.40
C LEU A 65 -17.38 -15.82 10.81
N SER A 66 -18.62 -15.71 11.33
CA SER A 66 -18.94 -16.24 12.66
C SER A 66 -18.74 -17.75 12.74
N LYS A 67 -19.12 -18.50 11.70
CA LYS A 67 -18.89 -19.94 11.63
C LYS A 67 -17.40 -20.29 11.61
N LEU A 68 -16.60 -19.62 10.77
CA LEU A 68 -15.16 -19.84 10.67
C LEU A 68 -14.42 -19.48 11.97
N LEU A 69 -14.90 -18.51 12.72
CA LEU A 69 -14.29 -18.09 14.00
C LEU A 69 -14.74 -18.95 15.18
N GLN A 70 -15.87 -19.65 15.09
CA GLN A 70 -16.38 -20.52 16.16
C GLN A 70 -15.81 -21.94 16.10
N GLU A 71 -15.55 -22.50 14.92
CA GLU A 71 -15.08 -23.88 14.77
C GLU A 71 -13.72 -24.19 15.44
N PRO A 72 -12.69 -23.33 15.44
CA PRO A 72 -11.41 -23.62 16.08
C PRO A 72 -11.41 -23.54 17.60
N ILE A 73 -12.37 -22.86 18.21
CA ILE A 73 -12.38 -22.56 19.66
C ILE A 73 -13.04 -23.68 20.46
N LEU A 74 -13.92 -24.46 19.84
CA LEU A 74 -14.67 -25.51 20.51
C LEU A 74 -13.90 -26.83 20.71
N ASN A 75 -12.74 -27.00 20.05
CA ASN A 75 -11.99 -28.26 20.09
C ASN A 75 -10.82 -28.28 21.09
N ASN A 76 -10.56 -27.21 21.85
CA ASN A 76 -9.52 -27.19 22.85
C ASN A 76 -10.11 -27.05 24.25
N SER A 77 -9.99 -28.11 25.04
CA SER A 77 -10.39 -28.23 26.47
C SER A 77 -9.49 -27.40 27.41
N GLY A 78 -9.12 -26.18 27.01
CA GLY A 78 -8.35 -25.24 27.82
C GLY A 78 -9.23 -24.17 28.48
N PRO A 79 -8.69 -23.34 29.40
CA PRO A 79 -9.45 -22.27 30.03
C PRO A 79 -10.00 -21.33 28.93
N VAL A 80 -11.33 -21.30 28.83
CA VAL A 80 -12.05 -20.50 27.83
C VAL A 80 -11.83 -19.02 28.14
N ILE A 81 -10.86 -18.41 27.50
CA ILE A 81 -10.84 -16.96 27.40
C ILE A 81 -12.07 -16.61 26.56
N ALA A 82 -13.06 -15.95 27.17
CA ALA A 82 -14.27 -15.52 26.49
C ALA A 82 -13.89 -14.45 25.42
N ILE A 83 -13.39 -14.91 24.27
CA ILE A 83 -13.11 -14.03 23.14
C ILE A 83 -14.47 -13.63 22.56
N ASN A 84 -14.74 -12.34 22.55
CA ASN A 84 -15.94 -11.79 21.91
C ASN A 84 -15.88 -12.00 20.39
N THR A 85 -16.25 -13.20 19.93
CA THR A 85 -16.24 -13.61 18.52
C THR A 85 -17.07 -12.69 17.64
N ASN A 86 -18.15 -12.11 18.17
CA ASN A 86 -18.98 -11.14 17.43
C ASN A 86 -18.22 -9.84 17.18
N GLY A 87 -17.41 -9.37 18.13
CA GLY A 87 -16.56 -8.19 17.95
C GLY A 87 -15.48 -8.41 16.92
N ILE A 88 -14.86 -9.59 16.89
CA ILE A 88 -13.84 -9.95 15.89
C ILE A 88 -14.47 -10.07 14.50
N ALA A 89 -15.65 -10.66 14.38
CA ALA A 89 -16.37 -10.77 13.12
C ALA A 89 -16.75 -9.37 12.56
N ASP A 90 -17.19 -8.44 13.41
CA ASP A 90 -17.49 -7.06 13.02
C ASP A 90 -16.24 -6.31 12.54
N LEU A 91 -15.12 -6.45 13.25
CA LEU A 91 -13.84 -5.88 12.84
C LEU A 91 -13.37 -6.45 11.50
N ALA A 92 -13.51 -7.76 11.29
CA ALA A 92 -13.16 -8.40 10.02
C ALA A 92 -14.05 -7.92 8.87
N LEU A 93 -15.37 -7.75 9.10
CA LEU A 93 -16.28 -7.17 8.10
C LEU A 93 -15.91 -5.73 7.76
N LYS A 94 -15.57 -4.90 8.75
CA LYS A 94 -15.12 -3.52 8.52
C LYS A 94 -13.80 -3.47 7.75
N ALA A 95 -12.86 -4.38 8.06
CA ALA A 95 -11.62 -4.50 7.30
C ALA A 95 -11.90 -4.92 5.85
N LEU A 96 -12.75 -5.91 5.62
CA LEU A 96 -13.17 -6.31 4.26
C LEU A 96 -13.88 -5.17 3.53
N GLY A 97 -14.76 -4.42 4.21
CA GLY A 97 -15.42 -3.24 3.67
C GLY A 97 -14.42 -2.16 3.24
N PHE A 98 -13.43 -1.88 4.09
CA PHE A 98 -12.32 -0.97 3.75
C PHE A 98 -11.59 -1.42 2.48
N PHE A 99 -11.15 -2.68 2.43
CA PHE A 99 -10.43 -3.22 1.27
C PHE A 99 -11.28 -3.22 0.00
N ALA A 100 -12.57 -3.53 0.09
CA ALA A 100 -13.48 -3.49 -1.05
C ALA A 100 -13.58 -2.08 -1.65
N VAL A 101 -13.81 -1.07 -0.82
CA VAL A 101 -13.85 0.34 -1.26
C VAL A 101 -12.50 0.78 -1.82
N PHE A 102 -11.41 0.49 -1.11
CA PHE A 102 -10.05 0.81 -1.56
C PHE A 102 -9.75 0.25 -2.95
N LEU A 103 -10.03 -1.04 -3.17
CA LEU A 103 -9.79 -1.71 -4.45
C LEU A 103 -10.67 -1.16 -5.57
N LEU A 104 -11.93 -0.85 -5.30
CA LEU A 104 -12.84 -0.25 -6.29
C LEU A 104 -12.35 1.14 -6.73
N VAL A 105 -11.95 1.98 -5.79
CA VAL A 105 -11.38 3.30 -6.08
C VAL A 105 -10.09 3.15 -6.88
N GLN A 106 -9.19 2.28 -6.42
CA GLN A 106 -7.92 2.02 -7.09
C GLN A 106 -8.11 1.53 -8.54
N LEU A 107 -9.05 0.61 -8.75
CA LEU A 107 -9.40 0.12 -10.08
C LEU A 107 -9.92 1.24 -10.98
N GLY A 108 -10.81 2.09 -10.46
CA GLY A 108 -11.34 3.26 -11.19
C GLY A 108 -10.22 4.19 -11.65
N PHE A 109 -9.28 4.54 -10.75
CA PHE A 109 -8.15 5.39 -11.11
C PHE A 109 -7.22 4.75 -12.15
N VAL A 110 -6.97 3.44 -12.07
CA VAL A 110 -6.17 2.71 -13.04
C VAL A 110 -6.85 2.69 -14.42
N LEU A 111 -8.16 2.48 -14.49
CA LEU A 111 -8.92 2.51 -15.74
C LEU A 111 -8.85 3.89 -16.40
N ILE A 112 -9.09 4.96 -15.64
CA ILE A 112 -8.99 6.35 -16.11
C ILE A 112 -7.57 6.63 -16.62
N ALA A 113 -6.54 6.19 -15.89
CA ALA A 113 -5.14 6.38 -16.29
C ALA A 113 -4.81 5.70 -17.62
N HIS A 114 -5.31 4.49 -17.86
CA HIS A 114 -5.12 3.79 -19.12
C HIS A 114 -5.81 4.51 -20.29
N PHE A 115 -7.02 5.00 -20.07
CA PHE A 115 -7.77 5.77 -21.07
C PHE A 115 -7.02 7.05 -21.47
N ILE A 116 -6.61 7.86 -20.48
CA ILE A 116 -5.85 9.10 -20.73
C ILE A 116 -4.48 8.78 -21.35
N GLY A 117 -3.81 7.73 -20.89
CA GLY A 117 -2.53 7.26 -21.45
C GLY A 117 -2.64 6.86 -22.93
N GLY A 118 -3.77 6.31 -23.34
CA GLY A 118 -4.10 6.04 -24.74
C GLY A 118 -4.20 7.32 -25.57
N LEU A 119 -4.90 8.34 -25.06
CA LEU A 119 -5.03 9.64 -25.74
C LEU A 119 -3.65 10.33 -25.92
N ILE A 120 -2.79 10.28 -24.92
CA ILE A 120 -1.44 10.86 -24.97
C ILE A 120 -0.57 10.23 -26.08
N LYS A 121 -0.75 8.93 -26.34
CA LYS A 121 -0.06 8.27 -27.46
C LYS A 121 -0.53 8.80 -28.81
N ILE A 122 -1.82 9.06 -28.96
CA ILE A 122 -2.41 9.60 -30.21
C ILE A 122 -1.89 11.01 -30.48
N VAL A 123 -1.76 11.84 -29.43
CA VAL A 123 -1.26 13.23 -29.55
C VAL A 123 0.27 13.32 -29.68
N GLY A 124 0.99 12.20 -29.61
CA GLY A 124 2.45 12.18 -29.77
C GLY A 124 3.25 12.65 -28.55
N LEU A 125 2.60 12.88 -27.39
CA LEU A 125 3.24 13.32 -26.14
C LEU A 125 3.85 12.16 -25.33
N SER A 126 3.94 10.97 -25.91
CA SER A 126 4.45 9.77 -25.24
C SER A 126 5.87 9.92 -24.68
N PRO A 127 6.87 10.52 -25.37
CA PRO A 127 8.22 10.68 -24.80
C PRO A 127 8.23 11.57 -23.56
N LEU A 128 7.50 12.68 -23.60
CA LEU A 128 7.40 13.61 -22.47
C LEU A 128 6.72 12.94 -21.27
N ASN A 129 5.61 12.23 -21.51
CA ASN A 129 4.92 11.47 -20.46
C ASN A 129 5.82 10.41 -19.81
N LYS A 130 6.67 9.74 -20.57
CA LYS A 130 7.65 8.77 -20.06
C LYS A 130 8.73 9.42 -19.21
N LEU A 131 9.32 10.51 -19.69
CA LEU A 131 10.35 11.24 -18.96
C LEU A 131 9.83 11.77 -17.63
N CYS A 132 8.67 12.44 -17.65
CA CYS A 132 8.00 12.91 -16.43
C CYS A 132 7.67 11.75 -15.49
N GLY A 133 7.29 10.58 -16.01
CA GLY A 133 7.05 9.38 -15.23
C GLY A 133 8.29 8.88 -14.50
N GLY A 134 9.44 8.89 -15.17
CA GLY A 134 10.74 8.56 -14.56
C GLY A 134 11.07 9.47 -13.38
N ILE A 135 11.01 10.79 -13.61
CA ILE A 135 11.28 11.82 -12.59
C ILE A 135 10.30 11.68 -11.42
N PHE A 136 9.00 11.54 -11.69
CA PHE A 136 7.97 11.38 -10.66
C PHE A 136 8.21 10.18 -9.76
N ASN A 137 8.56 9.02 -10.34
CA ASN A 137 8.86 7.83 -9.56
C ASN A 137 10.12 7.99 -8.70
N VAL A 138 11.15 8.68 -9.18
CA VAL A 138 12.35 8.99 -8.39
C VAL A 138 11.97 9.83 -7.17
N VAL A 139 11.19 10.91 -7.36
CA VAL A 139 10.71 11.76 -6.26
C VAL A 139 9.86 10.95 -5.27
N GLN A 140 8.96 10.11 -5.77
CA GLN A 140 8.15 9.22 -4.93
C GLN A 140 9.02 8.24 -4.12
N THR A 141 10.04 7.65 -4.73
CA THR A 141 10.97 6.75 -4.05
C THR A 141 11.76 7.48 -2.96
N ALA A 142 12.26 8.69 -3.26
CA ALA A 142 12.95 9.52 -2.28
C ALA A 142 12.05 9.84 -1.07
N LEU A 143 10.78 10.15 -1.32
CA LEU A 143 9.79 10.41 -0.27
C LEU A 143 9.55 9.16 0.61
N TRP A 144 9.41 7.98 0.01
CA TRP A 144 9.27 6.73 0.76
C TRP A 144 10.51 6.40 1.61
N ILE A 145 11.72 6.63 1.05
CA ILE A 145 12.97 6.44 1.80
C ILE A 145 13.03 7.42 2.98
N ALA A 146 12.65 8.69 2.78
CA ALA A 146 12.61 9.69 3.84
C ALA A 146 11.63 9.31 4.96
N ILE A 147 10.43 8.83 4.62
CA ILE A 147 9.43 8.34 5.58
C ILE A 147 10.00 7.13 6.37
N LEU A 148 10.55 6.14 5.67
CA LEU A 148 11.17 4.98 6.31
C LEU A 148 12.30 5.38 7.26
N ASN A 149 13.17 6.28 6.84
CA ASN A 149 14.24 6.80 7.67
C ASN A 149 13.70 7.47 8.94
N THR A 150 12.66 8.29 8.82
CA THR A 150 12.02 8.96 9.96
C THR A 150 11.41 7.97 10.95
N VAL A 151 10.82 6.86 10.44
CA VAL A 151 10.24 5.81 11.29
C VAL A 151 11.32 4.96 11.96
N ILE A 152 12.42 4.66 11.25
CA ILE A 152 13.49 3.79 11.76
C ILE A 152 14.44 4.56 12.70
N PHE A 153 14.64 5.86 12.49
CA PHE A 153 15.57 6.69 13.24
C PHE A 153 15.44 6.55 14.77
N PRO A 154 14.24 6.65 15.40
CA PRO A 154 14.12 6.50 16.85
C PRO A 154 14.54 5.11 17.35
N PHE A 155 14.38 4.06 16.53
CA PHE A 155 14.82 2.71 16.88
C PHE A 155 16.34 2.57 16.84
N ILE A 156 17.01 3.20 15.88
CA ILE A 156 18.48 3.23 15.80
C ILE A 156 19.06 3.95 17.00
N VAL A 157 18.45 5.09 17.38
CA VAL A 157 18.92 5.88 18.55
C VAL A 157 18.66 5.14 19.86
N ALA A 158 17.54 4.40 19.97
CA ALA A 158 17.18 3.65 21.18
C ALA A 158 18.04 2.39 21.39
N PHE A 159 18.62 1.81 20.31
CA PHE A 159 19.41 0.58 20.33
C PHE A 159 20.75 0.75 19.60
N PRO A 160 21.68 1.58 20.13
CA PRO A 160 22.92 1.94 19.43
C PRO A 160 23.90 0.77 19.22
N GLU A 161 23.79 -0.32 20.00
CA GLU A 161 24.69 -1.48 19.90
C GLU A 161 24.27 -2.52 18.85
N ASN A 162 23.18 -2.28 18.13
CA ASN A 162 22.64 -3.24 17.19
C ASN A 162 23.19 -3.08 15.75
N PHE A 163 23.13 -4.16 15.03
CA PHE A 163 23.54 -4.57 13.69
C PHE A 163 23.77 -3.47 12.63
N LEU A 164 23.11 -2.31 12.72
CA LEU A 164 23.19 -1.27 11.70
C LEU A 164 24.43 -0.38 11.84
N GLU A 165 24.92 -0.19 13.05
CA GLU A 165 26.12 0.65 13.29
C GLU A 165 27.40 -0.02 12.80
N LYS A 166 27.48 -1.36 12.89
CA LYS A 166 28.61 -2.15 12.34
C LYS A 166 28.62 -2.26 10.82
N GLY A 167 27.50 -1.96 10.15
CA GLY A 167 27.39 -2.04 8.70
C GLY A 167 27.57 -0.69 7.99
N LEU A 168 27.60 0.43 8.73
CA LEU A 168 27.71 1.78 8.20
C LEU A 168 29.11 2.37 8.28
N ASN A 169 30.03 1.74 9.02
CA ASN A 169 31.45 2.00 9.07
C ASN A 169 32.20 0.96 8.22
#